data_30a8daca94824329e3a6098dd4b25a3a
#
_entry.id   30a8daca94824329e3a6098dd4b25a3a
#
_cell.length_a   1.000
_cell.length_b   1.000
_cell.length_c   1.000
_cell.angle_alpha   90.00
_cell.angle_beta   90.00
_cell.angle_gamma   90.00
#
_symmetry.space_group_name_H-M   'P 1'
#
loop_
_entity.id
_entity.type
_entity.pdbx_description
1 polymer ?
#
loop_
_entity_poly.entity_id
_entity_poly.type
_entity_poly.pdbx_seq_one_letter_code
_entity_poly.pdbx_strand_id
1 'polypeptide(L)'
;MKNYLDFVNNIASTFEAAKKIPTPDAQHAPQNAAEILGNPDLPADETSAGNVLIFAPHPDDECITGLLPLRLMLEHGAHITDVAITLGSKVERRGERKIELQNACNFLGWELEICGDPDNGLVSINPKTRADNPNYWAICVEKLAAIIKEKKPAIIFAPHPDDWNATHIGTALLARDAVKKADWCGTFVETEYWGGLKKANLMVEARPEHVATLM
;
A
#
# COMPACT_ATOMS: atom_id res chain seq x y z
N MET A 1 -26.55 -25.87 -10.22
CA MET A 1 -25.22 -26.57 -10.22
C MET A 1 -24.45 -26.35 -11.53
N LYS A 2 -25.06 -26.54 -12.72
CA LYS A 2 -24.37 -26.37 -14.02
C LYS A 2 -23.76 -24.95 -14.17
N ASN A 3 -24.51 -23.88 -13.91
CA ASN A 3 -24.04 -22.50 -14.04
C ASN A 3 -22.87 -22.17 -13.10
N TYR A 4 -22.81 -22.81 -11.93
CA TYR A 4 -21.71 -22.62 -10.98
C TYR A 4 -20.45 -23.34 -11.44
N LEU A 5 -20.59 -24.52 -12.02
CA LEU A 5 -19.47 -25.26 -12.61
C LEU A 5 -18.90 -24.52 -13.84
N ASP A 6 -19.77 -23.97 -14.70
CA ASP A 6 -19.34 -23.16 -15.85
C ASP A 6 -18.58 -21.89 -15.39
N PHE A 7 -19.03 -21.25 -14.32
CA PHE A 7 -18.33 -20.11 -13.72
C PHE A 7 -16.93 -20.50 -13.20
N VAL A 8 -16.82 -21.60 -12.45
CA VAL A 8 -15.54 -22.10 -11.94
C VAL A 8 -14.60 -22.47 -13.10
N ASN A 9 -15.10 -23.14 -14.14
CA ASN A 9 -14.30 -23.48 -15.31
C ASN A 9 -13.81 -22.24 -16.08
N ASN A 10 -14.64 -21.19 -16.17
CA ASN A 10 -14.24 -19.92 -16.78
C ASN A 10 -13.10 -19.25 -16.00
N ILE A 11 -13.18 -19.23 -14.67
CA ILE A 11 -12.08 -18.72 -13.82
C ILE A 11 -10.82 -19.52 -14.06
N ALA A 12 -10.90 -20.85 -14.03
CA ALA A 12 -9.75 -21.73 -14.25
C ALA A 12 -9.11 -21.49 -15.62
N SER A 13 -9.93 -21.38 -16.68
CA SER A 13 -9.43 -21.13 -18.05
C SER A 13 -8.78 -19.74 -18.18
N THR A 14 -9.32 -18.73 -17.53
CA THR A 14 -8.74 -17.36 -17.48
C THR A 14 -7.39 -17.39 -16.78
N PHE A 15 -7.30 -18.09 -15.66
CA PHE A 15 -6.04 -18.25 -14.92
C PHE A 15 -4.95 -18.97 -15.74
N GLU A 16 -5.33 -20.04 -16.47
CA GLU A 16 -4.39 -20.71 -17.36
C GLU A 16 -3.99 -19.86 -18.59
N ALA A 17 -4.87 -18.99 -19.05
CA ALA A 17 -4.54 -18.01 -20.09
C ALA A 17 -3.56 -16.95 -19.58
N ALA A 18 -3.76 -16.46 -18.36
CA ALA A 18 -2.88 -15.47 -17.73
C ALA A 18 -1.44 -15.96 -17.59
N LYS A 19 -1.23 -17.26 -17.26
CA LYS A 19 0.12 -17.86 -17.21
C LYS A 19 0.87 -17.84 -18.54
N LYS A 20 0.17 -17.65 -19.64
CA LYS A 20 0.77 -17.64 -21.00
C LYS A 20 1.02 -16.20 -21.49
N ILE A 21 0.66 -15.20 -20.73
CA ILE A 21 0.98 -13.80 -21.05
C ILE A 21 2.51 -13.67 -20.95
N PRO A 22 3.19 -13.31 -22.04
CA PRO A 22 4.64 -13.14 -22.00
C PRO A 22 4.97 -12.01 -21.00
N THR A 23 6.00 -12.22 -20.21
CA THR A 23 6.60 -11.11 -19.46
C THR A 23 7.00 -10.04 -20.48
N PRO A 24 6.61 -8.77 -20.29
CA PRO A 24 7.00 -7.72 -21.22
C PRO A 24 8.50 -7.73 -21.44
N ASP A 25 8.94 -7.66 -22.70
CA ASP A 25 10.34 -7.44 -23.02
C ASP A 25 10.75 -6.09 -22.38
N ALA A 26 11.88 -6.07 -21.69
CA ALA A 26 12.38 -4.87 -21.02
C ALA A 26 12.53 -3.64 -21.95
N GLN A 27 12.62 -3.86 -23.26
CA GLN A 27 12.64 -2.80 -24.26
C GLN A 27 11.26 -2.24 -24.63
N HIS A 28 10.20 -2.99 -24.36
CA HIS A 28 8.82 -2.65 -24.72
C HIS A 28 7.89 -2.55 -23.51
N ALA A 29 8.41 -2.81 -22.30
CA ALA A 29 7.66 -2.60 -21.09
C ALA A 29 7.41 -1.10 -20.85
N PRO A 30 6.21 -0.69 -20.37
CA PRO A 30 5.97 0.68 -19.97
C PRO A 30 7.02 1.14 -18.96
N GLN A 31 7.52 2.36 -19.12
CA GLN A 31 8.57 2.89 -18.24
C GLN A 31 8.00 3.43 -16.93
N ASN A 32 6.73 3.81 -16.94
CA ASN A 32 6.02 4.34 -15.79
C ASN A 32 4.50 4.24 -15.97
N ALA A 33 3.77 4.46 -14.87
CA ALA A 33 2.31 4.40 -14.86
C ALA A 33 1.64 5.38 -15.83
N ALA A 34 2.25 6.53 -16.11
CA ALA A 34 1.70 7.53 -17.02
C ALA A 34 1.66 7.03 -18.47
N GLU A 35 2.56 6.12 -18.88
CA GLU A 35 2.51 5.51 -20.22
C GLU A 35 1.28 4.62 -20.41
N ILE A 36 0.80 3.97 -19.33
CA ILE A 36 -0.38 3.12 -19.35
C ILE A 36 -1.66 3.95 -19.24
N LEU A 37 -1.68 4.89 -18.30
CA LEU A 37 -2.90 5.61 -17.90
C LEU A 37 -3.08 6.95 -18.61
N GLY A 38 -2.07 7.40 -19.34
CA GLY A 38 -1.95 8.75 -19.84
C GLY A 38 -1.49 9.72 -18.75
N ASN A 39 -0.83 10.79 -19.18
CA ASN A 39 -0.50 11.87 -18.26
C ASN A 39 -1.79 12.68 -18.03
N PRO A 40 -2.36 12.73 -16.83
CA PRO A 40 -3.53 13.55 -16.63
C PRO A 40 -3.13 15.01 -16.87
N ASP A 41 -3.90 15.72 -17.70
CA ASP A 41 -3.93 17.18 -17.69
C ASP A 41 -4.49 17.60 -16.34
N LEU A 42 -3.65 17.54 -15.31
CA LEU A 42 -4.03 18.05 -13.99
C LEU A 42 -4.25 19.55 -14.17
N PRO A 43 -5.43 20.07 -13.85
CA PRO A 43 -5.61 21.50 -13.82
C PRO A 43 -4.54 22.03 -12.87
N ALA A 44 -3.85 23.07 -13.28
CA ALA A 44 -2.86 23.78 -12.47
C ALA A 44 -3.53 24.52 -11.28
N ASP A 45 -4.63 23.97 -10.76
CA ASP A 45 -5.46 24.59 -9.76
C ASP A 45 -5.14 24.06 -8.36
N GLU A 46 -5.28 24.94 -7.41
CA GLU A 46 -4.97 24.88 -5.97
C GLU A 46 -5.68 23.75 -5.18
N THR A 47 -6.30 22.79 -5.84
CA THR A 47 -7.09 21.69 -5.25
C THR A 47 -6.36 20.34 -5.19
N SER A 48 -5.01 20.36 -5.10
CA SER A 48 -4.27 19.13 -4.83
C SER A 48 -4.83 18.44 -3.59
N ALA A 49 -5.09 17.14 -3.65
CA ALA A 49 -5.50 16.35 -2.48
C ALA A 49 -4.43 16.32 -1.37
N GLY A 50 -3.32 17.05 -1.57
CA GLY A 50 -2.22 17.15 -0.62
C GLY A 50 -1.37 15.88 -0.54
N ASN A 51 -0.63 15.75 0.55
CA ASN A 51 0.19 14.58 0.80
C ASN A 51 -0.69 13.41 1.29
N VAL A 52 -0.40 12.23 0.78
CA VAL A 52 -1.08 10.98 1.13
C VAL A 52 -0.02 9.96 1.55
N LEU A 53 -0.20 9.33 2.69
CA LEU A 53 0.65 8.24 3.15
C LEU A 53 -0.08 6.89 3.02
N ILE A 54 0.64 5.88 2.55
CA ILE A 54 0.22 4.48 2.60
C ILE A 54 1.11 3.79 3.62
N PHE A 55 0.55 3.21 4.67
CA PHE A 55 1.31 2.39 5.61
C PHE A 55 1.28 0.93 5.17
N ALA A 56 2.25 0.56 4.31
CA ALA A 56 2.39 -0.78 3.79
C ALA A 56 3.06 -1.70 4.82
N PRO A 57 2.39 -2.77 5.28
CA PRO A 57 3.00 -3.73 6.21
C PRO A 57 4.26 -4.40 5.68
N HIS A 58 4.25 -4.78 4.39
CA HIS A 58 5.35 -5.42 3.68
C HIS A 58 5.50 -4.82 2.27
N PRO A 59 6.66 -4.98 1.62
CA PRO A 59 6.79 -4.74 0.19
C PRO A 59 5.83 -5.65 -0.60
N ASP A 60 5.06 -5.10 -1.53
CA ASP A 60 3.95 -5.64 -2.33
C ASP A 60 2.54 -5.21 -1.86
N ASP A 61 2.37 -4.86 -0.60
CA ASP A 61 1.09 -4.42 -0.05
C ASP A 61 0.62 -3.08 -0.66
N GLU A 62 1.55 -2.20 -1.08
CA GLU A 62 1.27 -0.94 -1.77
C GLU A 62 0.49 -1.14 -3.08
N CYS A 63 0.76 -2.23 -3.80
CA CYS A 63 0.03 -2.56 -5.03
C CYS A 63 -1.37 -3.13 -4.73
N ILE A 64 -1.55 -3.86 -3.63
CA ILE A 64 -2.85 -4.44 -3.25
C ILE A 64 -3.86 -3.33 -2.92
N THR A 65 -3.44 -2.30 -2.22
CA THR A 65 -4.31 -1.20 -1.77
C THR A 65 -4.18 0.06 -2.60
N GLY A 66 -3.30 0.05 -3.59
CA GLY A 66 -2.87 1.23 -4.35
C GLY A 66 -3.91 1.88 -5.25
N LEU A 67 -5.08 1.25 -5.49
CA LEU A 67 -6.06 1.77 -6.44
C LEU A 67 -6.55 3.19 -6.09
N LEU A 68 -7.01 3.42 -4.87
CA LEU A 68 -7.50 4.74 -4.48
C LEU A 68 -6.37 5.78 -4.37
N PRO A 69 -5.20 5.49 -3.78
CA PRO A 69 -4.04 6.36 -3.85
C PRO A 69 -3.63 6.73 -5.29
N LEU A 70 -3.58 5.73 -6.21
CA LEU A 70 -3.27 5.97 -7.62
C LEU A 70 -4.29 6.93 -8.26
N ARG A 71 -5.56 6.74 -8.02
CA ARG A 71 -6.62 7.63 -8.52
C ARG A 71 -6.54 9.03 -7.90
N LEU A 72 -6.24 9.15 -6.61
CA LEU A 72 -6.02 10.46 -5.96
C LEU A 72 -4.84 11.20 -6.60
N MET A 73 -3.76 10.49 -6.95
CA MET A 73 -2.65 11.09 -7.68
C MET A 73 -3.08 11.54 -9.07
N LEU A 74 -3.72 10.67 -9.84
CA LEU A 74 -4.08 10.93 -11.24
C LEU A 74 -5.22 11.93 -11.40
N GLU A 75 -6.24 11.86 -10.53
CA GLU A 75 -7.46 12.65 -10.65
C GLU A 75 -7.40 13.97 -9.84
N HIS A 76 -6.56 14.04 -8.82
CA HIS A 76 -6.52 15.15 -7.87
C HIS A 76 -5.11 15.65 -7.51
N GLY A 77 -4.07 15.22 -8.23
CA GLY A 77 -2.70 15.68 -8.03
C GLY A 77 -2.13 15.40 -6.63
N ALA A 78 -2.59 14.33 -5.97
CA ALA A 78 -2.09 13.95 -4.65
C ALA A 78 -0.62 13.51 -4.73
N HIS A 79 0.15 13.84 -3.70
CA HIS A 79 1.53 13.38 -3.54
C HIS A 79 1.53 12.13 -2.68
N ILE A 80 1.86 10.99 -3.27
CA ILE A 80 1.79 9.70 -2.59
C ILE A 80 3.17 9.33 -2.03
N THR A 81 3.23 9.00 -0.75
CA THR A 81 4.39 8.37 -0.13
C THR A 81 3.99 6.99 0.38
N ASP A 82 4.61 5.96 -0.14
CA ASP A 82 4.55 4.62 0.44
C ASP A 82 5.50 4.54 1.64
N VAL A 83 4.97 4.24 2.81
CA VAL A 83 5.72 4.07 4.05
C VAL A 83 5.80 2.58 4.36
N ALA A 84 6.90 1.95 3.97
CA ALA A 84 7.15 0.55 4.28
C ALA A 84 7.38 0.38 5.78
N ILE A 85 6.43 -0.26 6.46
CA ILE A 85 6.52 -0.50 7.91
C ILE A 85 7.56 -1.56 8.22
N THR A 86 7.58 -2.66 7.46
CA THR A 86 8.61 -3.70 7.55
C THR A 86 9.13 -4.06 6.16
N LEU A 87 10.33 -4.65 6.08
CA LEU A 87 10.85 -5.23 4.84
C LEU A 87 10.67 -6.76 4.79
N GLY A 88 9.72 -7.28 5.57
CA GLY A 88 9.38 -8.70 5.63
C GLY A 88 10.17 -9.48 6.69
N SER A 89 9.71 -10.70 6.97
CA SER A 89 10.24 -11.57 8.03
C SER A 89 11.55 -12.26 7.66
N LYS A 90 11.79 -12.53 6.37
CA LYS A 90 12.99 -13.22 5.88
C LYS A 90 14.12 -12.20 5.69
N VAL A 91 15.05 -12.17 6.65
CA VAL A 91 16.16 -11.19 6.69
C VAL A 91 17.00 -11.22 5.41
N GLU A 92 17.30 -12.41 4.91
CA GLU A 92 18.09 -12.65 3.70
C GLU A 92 17.47 -12.08 2.42
N ARG A 93 16.16 -11.86 2.41
CA ARG A 93 15.45 -11.30 1.25
C ARG A 93 15.17 -9.81 1.33
N ARG A 94 15.41 -9.17 2.46
CA ARG A 94 15.03 -7.76 2.66
C ARG A 94 15.69 -6.82 1.66
N GLY A 95 16.97 -7.06 1.33
CA GLY A 95 17.69 -6.25 0.36
C GLY A 95 17.06 -6.31 -1.04
N GLU A 96 16.70 -7.51 -1.52
CA GLU A 96 16.02 -7.71 -2.80
C GLU A 96 14.64 -7.05 -2.79
N ARG A 97 13.83 -7.30 -1.76
CA ARG A 97 12.49 -6.73 -1.63
C ARG A 97 12.48 -5.21 -1.54
N LYS A 98 13.49 -4.61 -0.91
CA LYS A 98 13.66 -3.15 -0.89
C LYS A 98 13.89 -2.59 -2.29
N ILE A 99 14.68 -3.28 -3.12
CA ILE A 99 14.93 -2.89 -4.51
C ILE A 99 13.64 -3.05 -5.34
N GLU A 100 12.92 -4.15 -5.17
CA GLU A 100 11.63 -4.40 -5.84
C GLU A 100 10.63 -3.29 -5.49
N LEU A 101 10.47 -2.98 -4.21
CA LEU A 101 9.60 -1.91 -3.71
C LEU A 101 9.99 -0.53 -4.25
N GLN A 102 11.29 -0.20 -4.27
CA GLN A 102 11.75 1.06 -4.84
C GLN A 102 11.42 1.16 -6.34
N ASN A 103 11.55 0.06 -7.07
CA ASN A 103 11.20 0.01 -8.49
C ASN A 103 9.70 0.19 -8.69
N ALA A 104 8.86 -0.44 -7.85
CA ALA A 104 7.41 -0.27 -7.89
C ALA A 104 7.00 1.18 -7.61
N CYS A 105 7.55 1.80 -6.56
CA CYS A 105 7.30 3.20 -6.25
C CYS A 105 7.77 4.13 -7.39
N ASN A 106 8.96 3.90 -7.95
CA ASN A 106 9.45 4.68 -9.09
C ASN A 106 8.52 4.56 -10.30
N PHE A 107 8.04 3.36 -10.62
CA PHE A 107 7.11 3.12 -11.71
C PHE A 107 5.78 3.84 -11.49
N LEU A 108 5.24 3.80 -10.26
CA LEU A 108 3.99 4.47 -9.90
C LEU A 108 4.13 6.00 -9.76
N GLY A 109 5.35 6.53 -9.70
CA GLY A 109 5.61 7.95 -9.43
C GLY A 109 5.39 8.32 -7.96
N TRP A 110 5.56 7.35 -7.04
CA TRP A 110 5.40 7.51 -5.61
C TRP A 110 6.74 7.66 -4.92
N GLU A 111 6.75 8.37 -3.80
CA GLU A 111 7.89 8.42 -2.88
C GLU A 111 7.91 7.16 -2.02
N LEU A 112 9.10 6.63 -1.71
CA LEU A 112 9.29 5.55 -0.76
C LEU A 112 9.95 6.07 0.52
N GLU A 113 9.35 5.76 1.66
CA GLU A 113 9.89 5.99 2.99
C GLU A 113 10.00 4.67 3.76
N ILE A 114 11.15 4.34 4.31
CA ILE A 114 11.32 3.15 5.15
C ILE A 114 11.16 3.54 6.62
N CYS A 115 10.15 3.03 7.28
CA CYS A 115 9.91 3.34 8.70
C CYS A 115 10.95 2.67 9.59
N GLY A 116 11.81 3.44 10.20
CA GLY A 116 12.79 2.94 11.17
C GLY A 116 14.18 2.71 10.62
N ASP A 117 14.64 1.46 10.58
CA ASP A 117 15.96 1.13 10.05
C ASP A 117 15.91 1.08 8.52
N PRO A 118 16.82 1.75 7.80
CA PRO A 118 16.73 1.86 6.34
C PRO A 118 16.90 0.54 5.59
N ASP A 119 17.46 -0.48 6.22
CA ASP A 119 17.72 -1.79 5.60
C ASP A 119 16.80 -2.90 6.12
N ASN A 120 16.07 -2.64 7.21
CA ASN A 120 15.21 -3.63 7.85
C ASN A 120 13.77 -3.17 8.02
N GLY A 121 13.51 -1.87 8.02
CA GLY A 121 12.25 -1.31 8.48
C GLY A 121 12.09 -1.50 10.01
N LEU A 122 10.87 -1.47 10.48
CA LEU A 122 10.53 -1.96 11.81
C LEU A 122 10.45 -3.48 11.79
N VAL A 123 10.77 -4.13 12.90
CA VAL A 123 10.72 -5.60 13.02
C VAL A 123 9.67 -6.04 14.03
N SER A 124 9.13 -7.24 13.84
CA SER A 124 8.18 -7.84 14.78
C SER A 124 6.94 -6.97 15.08
N ILE A 125 6.41 -6.27 14.09
CA ILE A 125 5.21 -5.45 14.23
C ILE A 125 3.98 -6.37 14.22
N ASN A 126 3.43 -6.64 15.40
CA ASN A 126 2.26 -7.51 15.58
C ASN A 126 1.59 -7.24 16.95
N PRO A 127 0.35 -7.73 17.19
CA PRO A 127 -0.37 -7.51 18.45
C PRO A 127 0.36 -8.03 19.68
N LYS A 128 1.09 -9.14 19.55
CA LYS A 128 1.85 -9.72 20.65
C LYS A 128 2.99 -8.79 21.08
N THR A 129 3.72 -8.23 20.15
CA THR A 129 4.79 -7.26 20.45
C THR A 129 4.24 -6.02 21.16
N ARG A 130 3.07 -5.54 20.74
CA ARG A 130 2.40 -4.42 21.43
C ARG A 130 2.10 -4.73 22.90
N ALA A 131 1.68 -5.97 23.20
CA ALA A 131 1.36 -6.39 24.55
C ALA A 131 2.60 -6.69 25.41
N ASP A 132 3.55 -7.44 24.86
CA ASP A 132 4.66 -8.03 25.61
C ASP A 132 5.89 -7.11 25.67
N ASN A 133 6.03 -6.17 24.74
CA ASN A 133 7.17 -5.24 24.69
C ASN A 133 6.73 -3.78 24.46
N PRO A 134 6.04 -3.17 25.44
CA PRO A 134 5.49 -1.82 25.31
C PRO A 134 6.57 -0.74 25.09
N ASN A 135 7.78 -0.93 25.60
CA ASN A 135 8.89 0.02 25.42
C ASN A 135 9.34 0.05 23.94
N TYR A 136 9.53 -1.11 23.32
CA TYR A 136 9.85 -1.19 21.90
C TYR A 136 8.71 -0.67 21.05
N TRP A 137 7.46 -1.02 21.40
CA TRP A 137 6.29 -0.49 20.70
C TRP A 137 6.23 1.03 20.73
N ALA A 138 6.50 1.66 21.87
CA ALA A 138 6.54 3.11 22.00
C ALA A 138 7.59 3.74 21.07
N ILE A 139 8.78 3.12 20.93
CA ILE A 139 9.82 3.57 19.99
C ILE A 139 9.29 3.49 18.53
N CYS A 140 8.60 2.41 18.16
CA CYS A 140 8.00 2.26 16.84
C CYS A 140 6.93 3.34 16.58
N VAL A 141 6.07 3.61 17.57
CA VAL A 141 5.06 4.69 17.52
C VAL A 141 5.71 6.05 17.30
N GLU A 142 6.79 6.38 18.02
CA GLU A 142 7.51 7.66 17.85
C GLU A 142 8.07 7.80 16.43
N LYS A 143 8.66 6.74 15.87
CA LYS A 143 9.23 6.76 14.51
C LYS A 143 8.13 7.04 13.47
N LEU A 144 7.01 6.32 13.52
CA LEU A 144 5.92 6.53 12.58
C LEU A 144 5.22 7.89 12.77
N ALA A 145 5.08 8.34 14.03
CA ALA A 145 4.54 9.66 14.34
C ALA A 145 5.45 10.80 13.83
N ALA A 146 6.76 10.60 13.81
CA ALA A 146 7.70 11.56 13.23
C ALA A 146 7.49 11.72 11.72
N ILE A 147 7.31 10.62 10.99
CA ILE A 147 6.98 10.64 9.54
C ILE A 147 5.65 11.39 9.30
N ILE A 148 4.62 11.12 10.09
CA ILE A 148 3.33 11.83 9.97
C ILE A 148 3.52 13.34 10.16
N LYS A 149 4.29 13.76 11.16
CA LYS A 149 4.54 15.18 11.46
C LYS A 149 5.36 15.86 10.37
N GLU A 150 6.33 15.17 9.80
CA GLU A 150 7.17 15.67 8.71
C GLU A 150 6.39 15.83 7.42
N LYS A 151 5.71 14.76 6.99
CA LYS A 151 4.98 14.71 5.71
C LYS A 151 3.66 15.47 5.73
N LYS A 152 3.07 15.69 6.90
CA LYS A 152 1.79 16.42 7.10
C LYS A 152 0.70 15.95 6.14
N PRO A 153 0.36 14.65 6.13
CA PRO A 153 -0.59 14.11 5.16
C PRO A 153 -2.00 14.63 5.40
N ALA A 154 -2.76 14.82 4.33
CA ALA A 154 -4.21 15.02 4.38
C ALA A 154 -4.94 13.69 4.58
N ILE A 155 -4.38 12.60 4.01
CA ILE A 155 -4.97 11.26 4.04
C ILE A 155 -3.91 10.23 4.43
N ILE A 156 -4.29 9.29 5.29
CA ILE A 156 -3.47 8.11 5.62
C ILE A 156 -4.26 6.84 5.30
N PHE A 157 -3.66 5.95 4.53
CA PHE A 157 -4.15 4.60 4.28
C PHE A 157 -3.41 3.61 5.18
N ALA A 158 -4.13 2.68 5.78
CA ALA A 158 -3.56 1.63 6.63
C ALA A 158 -4.42 0.37 6.61
N PRO A 159 -3.88 -0.80 6.98
CA PRO A 159 -4.69 -1.99 7.22
C PRO A 159 -5.74 -1.77 8.30
N HIS A 160 -6.71 -2.67 8.37
CA HIS A 160 -7.68 -2.72 9.45
C HIS A 160 -7.32 -3.80 10.49
N PRO A 161 -7.79 -3.70 11.75
CA PRO A 161 -7.39 -4.61 12.83
C PRO A 161 -8.03 -6.01 12.76
N ASP A 162 -9.00 -6.22 11.89
CA ASP A 162 -9.67 -7.52 11.68
C ASP A 162 -9.03 -8.31 10.52
N ASP A 163 -7.84 -7.89 10.03
CA ASP A 163 -7.08 -8.64 9.03
C ASP A 163 -6.61 -10.00 9.57
N TRP A 164 -6.22 -10.91 8.68
CA TRP A 164 -5.77 -12.26 9.07
C TRP A 164 -4.26 -12.34 9.29
N ASN A 165 -3.49 -11.40 8.76
CA ASN A 165 -2.04 -11.35 8.93
C ASN A 165 -1.65 -10.58 10.18
N ALA A 166 -0.83 -11.17 11.05
CA ALA A 166 -0.42 -10.56 12.30
C ALA A 166 0.36 -9.23 12.11
N THR A 167 1.15 -9.10 11.04
CA THR A 167 1.87 -7.85 10.74
C THR A 167 0.91 -6.77 10.27
N HIS A 168 -0.12 -7.11 9.49
CA HIS A 168 -1.16 -6.17 9.06
C HIS A 168 -1.94 -5.65 10.27
N ILE A 169 -2.39 -6.54 11.16
CA ILE A 169 -3.04 -6.15 12.41
C ILE A 169 -2.11 -5.26 13.24
N GLY A 170 -0.83 -5.63 13.34
CA GLY A 170 0.19 -4.84 14.03
C GLY A 170 0.35 -3.45 13.42
N THR A 171 0.42 -3.35 12.09
CA THR A 171 0.49 -2.07 11.37
C THR A 171 -0.75 -1.21 11.61
N ALA A 172 -1.95 -1.79 11.58
CA ALA A 172 -3.19 -1.10 11.90
C ALA A 172 -3.18 -0.48 13.31
N LEU A 173 -2.72 -1.26 14.30
CA LEU A 173 -2.58 -0.79 15.68
C LEU A 173 -1.51 0.28 15.82
N LEU A 174 -0.36 0.09 15.17
CA LEU A 174 0.76 1.05 15.17
C LEU A 174 0.33 2.38 14.54
N ALA A 175 -0.36 2.33 13.41
CA ALA A 175 -0.88 3.50 12.71
C ALA A 175 -1.81 4.33 13.62
N ARG A 176 -2.77 3.67 14.28
CA ARG A 176 -3.69 4.34 15.19
C ARG A 176 -3.00 4.95 16.41
N ASP A 177 -1.99 4.27 16.97
CA ASP A 177 -1.21 4.80 18.08
C ASP A 177 -0.32 5.99 17.62
N ALA A 178 0.27 5.91 16.41
CA ALA A 178 1.10 6.98 15.83
C ALA A 178 0.30 8.22 15.44
N VAL A 179 -0.90 8.07 14.90
CA VAL A 179 -1.84 9.17 14.60
C VAL A 179 -2.17 9.97 15.86
N LYS A 180 -2.50 9.27 16.96
CA LYS A 180 -2.73 9.91 18.26
C LYS A 180 -1.48 10.62 18.78
N LYS A 181 -0.31 9.99 18.65
CA LYS A 181 0.97 10.54 19.10
C LYS A 181 1.38 11.78 18.29
N ALA A 182 1.06 11.79 17.01
CA ALA A 182 1.31 12.92 16.12
C ALA A 182 0.34 14.10 16.33
N ASP A 183 -0.76 13.89 17.07
CA ASP A 183 -1.89 14.83 17.17
C ASP A 183 -2.45 15.19 15.78
N TRP A 184 -2.53 14.17 14.90
CA TRP A 184 -2.97 14.35 13.54
C TRP A 184 -4.49 14.18 13.40
N CYS A 185 -5.14 15.00 12.56
CA CYS A 185 -6.58 15.06 12.40
C CYS A 185 -7.07 15.04 10.92
N GLY A 186 -6.31 14.43 10.01
CA GLY A 186 -6.74 14.24 8.62
C GLY A 186 -7.70 13.06 8.43
N THR A 187 -7.84 12.61 7.18
CA THR A 187 -8.69 11.48 6.81
C THR A 187 -7.93 10.15 6.95
N PHE A 188 -8.41 9.28 7.83
CA PHE A 188 -7.84 7.95 8.02
C PHE A 188 -8.70 6.92 7.27
N VAL A 189 -8.08 6.18 6.34
CA VAL A 189 -8.73 5.18 5.49
C VAL A 189 -8.22 3.78 5.85
N GLU A 190 -9.12 2.91 6.29
CA GLU A 190 -8.80 1.50 6.49
C GLU A 190 -9.06 0.73 5.20
N THR A 191 -8.10 -0.08 4.79
CA THR A 191 -8.14 -0.84 3.54
C THR A 191 -8.08 -2.33 3.78
N GLU A 192 -8.66 -3.09 2.86
CA GLU A 192 -8.60 -4.54 2.84
C GLU A 192 -7.26 -5.01 2.27
N TYR A 193 -6.71 -6.04 2.87
CA TYR A 193 -5.57 -6.80 2.38
C TYR A 193 -5.95 -8.30 2.32
N TRP A 194 -5.61 -9.08 3.35
CA TRP A 194 -5.96 -10.50 3.42
C TRP A 194 -7.30 -10.77 4.09
N GLY A 195 -7.74 -9.87 4.95
CA GLY A 195 -9.04 -9.92 5.60
C GLY A 195 -10.01 -8.89 5.03
N GLY A 196 -11.24 -9.30 4.74
CA GLY A 196 -12.29 -8.40 4.26
C GLY A 196 -12.87 -7.53 5.39
N LEU A 197 -13.20 -6.27 5.08
CA LEU A 197 -13.90 -5.37 5.98
C LEU A 197 -15.36 -5.82 6.18
N LYS A 198 -15.75 -6.12 7.40
CA LYS A 198 -17.14 -6.53 7.72
C LYS A 198 -18.16 -5.44 7.43
N LYS A 199 -17.76 -4.19 7.47
CA LYS A 199 -18.61 -3.01 7.27
C LYS A 199 -17.86 -1.95 6.47
N ALA A 200 -17.55 -2.27 5.20
CA ALA A 200 -17.01 -1.28 4.28
C ALA A 200 -18.04 -0.16 4.06
N ASN A 201 -17.61 1.09 4.12
CA ASN A 201 -18.44 2.27 3.89
C ASN A 201 -18.10 2.99 2.57
N LEU A 202 -17.03 2.57 1.91
CA LEU A 202 -16.61 3.06 0.61
C LEU A 202 -16.22 1.86 -0.27
N MET A 203 -16.69 1.85 -1.50
CA MET A 203 -16.25 0.96 -2.56
C MET A 203 -15.73 1.81 -3.71
N VAL A 204 -14.55 1.49 -4.20
CA VAL A 204 -13.89 2.23 -5.27
C VAL A 204 -13.95 1.41 -6.55
N GLU A 205 -14.47 2.00 -7.63
CA GLU A 205 -14.48 1.35 -8.93
C GLU A 205 -13.06 1.20 -9.46
N ALA A 206 -12.71 -0.02 -9.88
CA ALA A 206 -11.47 -0.35 -10.53
C ALA A 206 -11.69 -0.47 -12.04
N ARG A 207 -10.98 0.33 -12.85
CA ARG A 207 -10.91 0.11 -14.29
C ARG A 207 -9.80 -0.91 -14.61
N PRO A 208 -9.94 -1.70 -15.69
CA PRO A 208 -8.92 -2.69 -16.06
C PRO A 208 -7.50 -2.10 -16.16
N GLU A 209 -7.38 -0.87 -16.65
CA GLU A 209 -6.11 -0.16 -16.82
C GLU A 209 -5.44 0.13 -15.47
N HIS A 210 -6.23 0.55 -14.45
CA HIS A 210 -5.72 0.77 -13.10
C HIS A 210 -5.18 -0.52 -12.49
N VAL A 211 -5.93 -1.62 -12.66
CA VAL A 211 -5.51 -2.93 -12.14
C VAL A 211 -4.23 -3.40 -12.85
N ALA A 212 -4.16 -3.26 -14.17
CA ALA A 212 -2.97 -3.63 -14.95
C ALA A 212 -1.73 -2.82 -14.53
N THR A 213 -1.90 -1.56 -14.13
CA THR A 213 -0.82 -0.70 -13.65
C THR A 213 -0.28 -1.15 -12.30
N LEU A 214 -1.13 -1.69 -11.44
CA LEU A 214 -0.75 -2.14 -10.08
C LEU A 214 -0.24 -3.59 -10.05
N MET A 215 -0.42 -4.36 -11.13
CA MET A 215 0.06 -5.75 -11.26
C MET A 215 1.47 -5.84 -11.85
#